data_57cf6ac5222f0ae4ace2743657ed78b7
#
_entry.id   57cf6ac5222f0ae4ace2743657ed78b7
#
_cell.length_a   1.000
_cell.length_b   1.000
_cell.length_c   1.000
_cell.angle_alpha   90.00
_cell.angle_beta   90.00
_cell.angle_gamma   90.00
#
_symmetry.space_group_name_H-M   'P 1'
#
loop_
_entity.id
_entity.type
_entity.pdbx_description
1 polymer ?
#
loop_
_entity_poly.entity_id
_entity_poly.type
_entity_poly.pdbx_seq_one_letter_code
_entity_poly.pdbx_strand_id
1 'polypeptide(L)'
;MRITVDGTLRPGVEAKDVVLYIISQLTASGGTGYFIEFAGEAIRSLSMEGRMTVCNMSIECGARGGMIAPDRTTFDYLRGRERAPQGAAFDQAVARWEALYSDADAVFDKEYRFDAADIAPMITYGTNPGMGMAVDAQIPAEADRKALEYMGFKAGEKLLGKPVDYVFVGSCTNGRIEDLRRFAKLVEGRRKAQGVTAWIVPGSKGVEAAARAEGLDKVLAAAGFELRQPGCSACLAMNADKIPAGKYSVSTSNRNFEGRQGPGARTMLAGIAVAAAATLGDGDRGVVRQVRDDQAALGVLDHGAQRHLDDKVLRVFAVAQACTALATLRGH
;
A
#
# COMPACT_ATOMS: atom_id res chain seq x y z
N MET A 1 -13.30 -14.55 8.54
CA MET A 1 -12.40 -15.18 7.54
C MET A 1 -10.97 -15.04 8.01
N ARG A 2 -10.15 -16.06 7.81
CA ARG A 2 -8.70 -15.99 8.07
C ARG A 2 -7.92 -16.15 6.77
N ILE A 3 -6.91 -15.28 6.57
CA ILE A 3 -5.97 -15.35 5.45
C ILE A 3 -4.56 -15.47 6.02
N THR A 4 -3.91 -16.60 5.77
CA THR A 4 -2.57 -16.90 6.24
C THR A 4 -1.60 -16.80 5.08
N VAL A 5 -0.51 -16.03 5.26
CA VAL A 5 0.60 -15.96 4.31
C VAL A 5 1.84 -16.43 5.05
N ASP A 6 2.29 -17.62 4.72
CA ASP A 6 3.47 -18.25 5.35
C ASP A 6 4.71 -18.07 4.50
N GLY A 7 5.88 -18.30 5.10
CA GLY A 7 7.19 -18.16 4.45
C GLY A 7 7.72 -16.73 4.45
N THR A 8 8.80 -16.53 3.72
CA THR A 8 9.56 -15.28 3.67
C THR A 8 9.31 -14.55 2.34
N LEU A 9 8.94 -13.27 2.41
CA LEU A 9 8.77 -12.43 1.23
C LEU A 9 10.09 -12.28 0.47
N ARG A 10 10.02 -12.34 -0.87
CA ARG A 10 11.17 -12.10 -1.73
C ARG A 10 11.67 -10.66 -1.60
N PRO A 11 12.97 -10.40 -1.80
CA PRO A 11 13.47 -9.04 -1.89
C PRO A 11 12.67 -8.22 -2.92
N GLY A 12 12.33 -6.98 -2.55
CA GLY A 12 11.55 -6.08 -3.41
C GLY A 12 10.04 -6.23 -3.34
N VAL A 13 9.52 -7.27 -2.68
CA VAL A 13 8.07 -7.42 -2.40
C VAL A 13 7.70 -6.58 -1.18
N GLU A 14 6.64 -5.80 -1.31
CA GLU A 14 6.15 -4.89 -0.29
C GLU A 14 4.74 -5.30 0.19
N ALA A 15 4.29 -4.75 1.31
CA ALA A 15 2.95 -5.04 1.86
C ALA A 15 1.82 -4.78 0.85
N LYS A 16 2.02 -3.81 -0.06
CA LYS A 16 1.09 -3.52 -1.16
C LYS A 16 0.99 -4.68 -2.14
N ASP A 17 2.12 -5.32 -2.44
CA ASP A 17 2.14 -6.49 -3.33
C ASP A 17 1.43 -7.67 -2.68
N VAL A 18 1.66 -7.89 -1.38
CA VAL A 18 0.96 -8.94 -0.62
C VAL A 18 -0.55 -8.78 -0.71
N VAL A 19 -1.07 -7.60 -0.42
CA VAL A 19 -2.52 -7.39 -0.45
C VAL A 19 -3.09 -7.38 -1.86
N LEU A 20 -2.38 -6.87 -2.87
CA LEU A 20 -2.80 -6.96 -4.26
C LEU A 20 -2.82 -8.40 -4.77
N TYR A 21 -1.82 -9.21 -4.38
CA TYR A 21 -1.81 -10.64 -4.67
C TYR A 21 -3.03 -11.34 -4.06
N ILE A 22 -3.29 -11.15 -2.76
CA ILE A 22 -4.46 -11.72 -2.09
C ILE A 22 -5.75 -11.33 -2.82
N ILE A 23 -5.93 -10.04 -3.15
CA ILE A 23 -7.14 -9.57 -3.84
C ILE A 23 -7.23 -10.16 -5.25
N SER A 24 -6.13 -10.35 -5.96
CA SER A 24 -6.14 -10.98 -7.29
C SER A 24 -6.59 -12.46 -7.24
N GLN A 25 -6.28 -13.15 -6.13
CA GLN A 25 -6.72 -14.55 -5.94
C GLN A 25 -8.18 -14.67 -5.47
N LEU A 26 -8.66 -13.71 -4.68
CA LEU A 26 -9.98 -13.75 -4.07
C LEU A 26 -11.03 -12.92 -4.82
N THR A 27 -10.60 -12.10 -5.77
CA THR A 27 -11.35 -11.03 -6.45
C THR A 27 -11.67 -9.83 -5.53
N ALA A 28 -12.17 -8.73 -6.12
CA ALA A 28 -12.59 -7.53 -5.38
C ALA A 28 -13.85 -7.75 -4.51
N SER A 29 -14.45 -8.92 -4.52
CA SER A 29 -15.66 -9.28 -3.74
C SER A 29 -15.46 -10.51 -2.86
N GLY A 30 -14.30 -11.15 -2.87
CA GLY A 30 -14.03 -12.40 -2.15
C GLY A 30 -14.16 -12.31 -0.64
N GLY A 31 -13.98 -11.11 -0.06
CA GLY A 31 -14.15 -10.82 1.36
C GLY A 31 -15.54 -10.31 1.76
N THR A 32 -16.50 -10.26 0.82
CA THR A 32 -17.83 -9.70 1.10
C THR A 32 -18.53 -10.44 2.25
N GLY A 33 -18.96 -9.66 3.24
CA GLY A 33 -19.63 -10.18 4.43
C GLY A 33 -18.69 -10.54 5.58
N TYR A 34 -17.39 -10.57 5.37
CA TYR A 34 -16.39 -10.96 6.36
C TYR A 34 -15.63 -9.79 6.97
N PHE A 35 -15.15 -9.98 8.19
CA PHE A 35 -13.92 -9.39 8.70
C PHE A 35 -12.77 -10.35 8.40
N ILE A 36 -11.62 -9.83 8.03
CA ILE A 36 -10.44 -10.64 7.70
C ILE A 36 -9.41 -10.54 8.82
N GLU A 37 -9.02 -11.68 9.39
CA GLU A 37 -7.79 -11.80 10.17
C GLU A 37 -6.66 -12.21 9.22
N PHE A 38 -5.64 -11.36 9.11
CA PHE A 38 -4.42 -11.70 8.40
C PHE A 38 -3.40 -12.29 9.37
N ALA A 39 -2.83 -13.43 9.01
CA ALA A 39 -1.90 -14.20 9.81
C ALA A 39 -0.76 -14.79 8.97
N GLY A 40 0.15 -15.51 9.61
CA GLY A 40 1.29 -16.15 8.97
C GLY A 40 2.61 -15.40 9.17
N GLU A 41 3.70 -16.06 8.84
CA GLU A 41 5.04 -15.55 9.06
C GLU A 41 5.32 -14.27 8.25
N ALA A 42 4.94 -14.27 6.98
CA ALA A 42 5.09 -13.12 6.11
C ALA A 42 4.32 -11.88 6.62
N ILE A 43 3.11 -12.07 7.16
CA ILE A 43 2.33 -10.97 7.73
C ILE A 43 2.97 -10.44 9.01
N ARG A 44 3.48 -11.32 9.87
CA ARG A 44 4.18 -10.92 11.11
C ARG A 44 5.48 -10.17 10.84
N SER A 45 6.16 -10.48 9.72
CA SER A 45 7.40 -9.81 9.32
C SER A 45 7.21 -8.37 8.83
N LEU A 46 5.96 -7.96 8.53
CA LEU A 46 5.66 -6.61 8.07
C LEU A 46 5.85 -5.58 9.19
N SER A 47 6.34 -4.39 8.81
CA SER A 47 6.30 -3.19 9.66
C SER A 47 4.87 -2.82 10.03
N MET A 48 4.68 -1.92 11.01
CA MET A 48 3.33 -1.41 11.33
C MET A 48 2.68 -0.71 10.13
N GLU A 49 3.44 0.07 9.38
CA GLU A 49 2.96 0.74 8.17
C GLU A 49 2.52 -0.27 7.11
N GLY A 50 3.29 -1.34 6.92
CA GLY A 50 2.93 -2.45 6.05
C GLY A 50 1.66 -3.16 6.49
N ARG A 51 1.52 -3.45 7.80
CA ARG A 51 0.29 -4.03 8.39
C ARG A 51 -0.92 -3.14 8.18
N MET A 52 -0.76 -1.82 8.37
CA MET A 52 -1.82 -0.85 8.10
C MET A 52 -2.22 -0.84 6.61
N THR A 53 -1.27 -1.02 5.69
CA THR A 53 -1.57 -1.12 4.26
C THR A 53 -2.41 -2.35 3.94
N VAL A 54 -2.05 -3.52 4.48
CA VAL A 54 -2.81 -4.76 4.28
C VAL A 54 -4.22 -4.64 4.86
N CYS A 55 -4.35 -4.16 6.11
CA CYS A 55 -5.66 -3.97 6.75
C CYS A 55 -6.51 -2.91 6.03
N ASN A 56 -5.91 -1.79 5.58
CA ASN A 56 -6.61 -0.76 4.83
C ASN A 56 -7.22 -1.30 3.54
N MET A 57 -6.47 -2.13 2.80
CA MET A 57 -6.91 -2.66 1.53
C MET A 57 -7.79 -3.90 1.62
N SER A 58 -8.11 -4.40 2.81
CA SER A 58 -9.11 -5.45 2.98
C SER A 58 -10.49 -5.03 2.45
N ILE A 59 -10.80 -3.73 2.52
CA ILE A 59 -12.03 -3.15 1.96
C ILE A 59 -12.10 -3.33 0.44
N GLU A 60 -10.94 -3.32 -0.24
CA GLU A 60 -10.84 -3.50 -1.69
C GLU A 60 -11.04 -4.97 -2.13
N CYS A 61 -11.02 -5.90 -1.15
CA CYS A 61 -11.46 -7.28 -1.30
C CYS A 61 -12.96 -7.47 -1.00
N GLY A 62 -13.69 -6.39 -0.71
CA GLY A 62 -15.10 -6.41 -0.32
C GLY A 62 -15.34 -6.69 1.16
N ALA A 63 -14.30 -6.85 1.97
CA ALA A 63 -14.43 -7.13 3.41
C ALA A 63 -14.92 -5.91 4.19
N ARG A 64 -15.49 -6.15 5.36
CA ARG A 64 -15.91 -5.10 6.32
C ARG A 64 -14.73 -4.48 7.05
N GLY A 65 -13.61 -5.17 7.13
CA GLY A 65 -12.38 -4.71 7.76
C GLY A 65 -11.32 -5.80 7.76
N GLY A 66 -10.10 -5.42 8.10
CA GLY A 66 -8.97 -6.33 8.26
C GLY A 66 -8.27 -6.07 9.58
N MET A 67 -7.73 -7.12 10.18
CA MET A 67 -6.99 -7.06 11.43
C MET A 67 -5.80 -7.98 11.40
N ILE A 68 -4.79 -7.66 12.19
CA ILE A 68 -3.61 -8.46 12.45
C ILE A 68 -3.44 -8.50 13.96
N ALA A 69 -3.24 -9.68 14.53
CA ALA A 69 -3.01 -9.83 15.96
C ALA A 69 -1.81 -8.98 16.42
N PRO A 70 -1.93 -8.24 17.53
CA PRO A 70 -0.86 -7.39 18.01
C PRO A 70 0.30 -8.25 18.53
N ASP A 71 1.52 -7.85 18.21
CA ASP A 71 2.75 -8.48 18.64
C ASP A 71 3.79 -7.43 19.01
N ARG A 72 5.04 -7.83 19.21
CA ARG A 72 6.13 -6.93 19.58
C ARG A 72 6.27 -5.75 18.61
N THR A 73 6.10 -5.95 17.31
CA THR A 73 6.13 -4.86 16.32
C THR A 73 5.08 -3.79 16.64
N THR A 74 3.87 -4.23 17.02
CA THR A 74 2.80 -3.32 17.45
C THR A 74 3.14 -2.61 18.76
N PHE A 75 3.67 -3.33 19.74
CA PHE A 75 3.98 -2.75 21.05
C PHE A 75 5.13 -1.73 20.94
N ASP A 76 6.18 -2.06 20.18
CA ASP A 76 7.31 -1.17 19.96
C ASP A 76 6.88 0.09 19.18
N TYR A 77 5.97 -0.05 18.23
CA TYR A 77 5.38 1.09 17.49
C TYR A 77 4.58 2.03 18.41
N LEU A 78 3.88 1.50 19.41
CA LEU A 78 3.08 2.29 20.35
C LEU A 78 3.90 2.88 21.49
N ARG A 79 5.02 2.28 21.84
CA ARG A 79 5.85 2.69 22.99
C ARG A 79 6.32 4.13 22.85
N GLY A 80 6.06 4.93 23.89
CA GLY A 80 6.47 6.34 23.97
C GLY A 80 5.64 7.31 23.13
N ARG A 81 4.56 6.86 22.47
CA ARG A 81 3.63 7.77 21.82
C ARG A 81 2.80 8.53 22.86
N GLU A 82 2.54 9.79 22.59
CA GLU A 82 1.88 10.74 23.51
C GLU A 82 0.56 10.18 24.11
N ARG A 83 -0.20 9.46 23.28
CA ARG A 83 -1.53 8.94 23.68
C ARG A 83 -1.54 7.45 24.02
N ALA A 84 -0.41 6.80 23.94
CA ALA A 84 -0.27 5.45 24.44
C ALA A 84 -0.09 5.46 25.98
N PRO A 85 -0.49 4.40 26.68
CA PRO A 85 -0.14 4.26 28.10
C PRO A 85 1.36 4.41 28.30
N GLN A 86 1.78 4.93 29.47
CA GLN A 86 3.18 5.18 29.77
C GLN A 86 3.62 4.36 31.00
N GLY A 87 4.93 4.02 31.09
CA GLY A 87 5.50 3.31 32.22
C GLY A 87 4.78 2.00 32.54
N ALA A 88 4.53 1.71 33.81
CA ALA A 88 3.85 0.48 34.26
C ALA A 88 2.46 0.28 33.64
N ALA A 89 1.74 1.35 33.28
CA ALA A 89 0.46 1.24 32.60
C ALA A 89 0.62 0.70 31.17
N PHE A 90 1.75 0.97 30.51
CA PHE A 90 2.06 0.40 29.21
C PHE A 90 2.31 -1.11 29.30
N ASP A 91 3.07 -1.55 30.31
CA ASP A 91 3.38 -2.97 30.51
C ASP A 91 2.11 -3.77 30.81
N GLN A 92 1.21 -3.21 31.63
CA GLN A 92 -0.12 -3.80 31.87
C GLN A 92 -0.97 -3.84 30.59
N ALA A 93 -0.86 -2.82 29.73
CA ALA A 93 -1.56 -2.80 28.44
C ALA A 93 -1.01 -3.88 27.51
N VAL A 94 0.31 -4.04 27.44
CA VAL A 94 0.97 -5.10 26.65
C VAL A 94 0.47 -6.48 27.07
N ALA A 95 0.44 -6.78 28.38
CA ALA A 95 -0.08 -8.06 28.87
C ALA A 95 -1.53 -8.35 28.44
N ARG A 96 -2.36 -7.30 28.37
CA ARG A 96 -3.75 -7.44 27.84
C ARG A 96 -3.76 -7.60 26.31
N TRP A 97 -2.89 -6.91 25.59
CA TRP A 97 -2.82 -6.98 24.14
C TRP A 97 -2.27 -8.31 23.64
N GLU A 98 -1.34 -8.93 24.37
CA GLU A 98 -0.84 -10.27 24.06
C GLU A 98 -1.92 -11.34 24.12
N ALA A 99 -2.98 -11.12 24.89
CA ALA A 99 -4.13 -12.01 24.97
C ALA A 99 -5.16 -11.84 23.81
N LEU A 100 -4.91 -10.93 22.87
CA LEU A 100 -5.83 -10.65 21.74
C LEU A 100 -5.56 -11.53 20.50
N TYR A 101 -4.74 -12.55 20.62
CA TYR A 101 -4.62 -13.57 19.57
C TYR A 101 -5.88 -14.42 19.53
N SER A 102 -6.26 -14.85 18.34
CA SER A 102 -7.28 -15.90 18.20
C SER A 102 -6.81 -17.19 18.86
N ASP A 103 -7.72 -17.87 19.56
CA ASP A 103 -7.42 -19.15 20.21
C ASP A 103 -6.92 -20.19 19.20
N ALA A 104 -6.13 -21.16 19.67
CA ALA A 104 -5.54 -22.17 18.80
C ALA A 104 -6.60 -23.06 18.10
N ASP A 105 -7.77 -23.19 18.73
CA ASP A 105 -8.93 -23.94 18.25
C ASP A 105 -10.03 -23.05 17.65
N ALA A 106 -9.75 -21.77 17.41
CA ALA A 106 -10.69 -20.85 16.80
C ALA A 106 -11.13 -21.34 15.42
N VAL A 107 -12.44 -21.38 15.22
CA VAL A 107 -13.06 -21.78 13.94
C VAL A 107 -13.40 -20.54 13.13
N PHE A 108 -12.94 -20.51 11.91
CA PHE A 108 -13.23 -19.43 10.97
C PHE A 108 -14.24 -19.91 9.92
N ASP A 109 -15.19 -19.04 9.55
CA ASP A 109 -16.17 -19.36 8.49
C ASP A 109 -15.50 -19.68 7.16
N LYS A 110 -14.31 -19.12 6.91
CA LYS A 110 -13.52 -19.34 5.69
C LYS A 110 -12.05 -19.12 5.95
N GLU A 111 -11.22 -19.98 5.38
CA GLU A 111 -9.76 -19.87 5.50
C GLU A 111 -9.09 -19.94 4.12
N TYR A 112 -8.04 -19.15 3.95
CA TYR A 112 -7.13 -19.20 2.80
C TYR A 112 -5.68 -19.24 3.29
N ARG A 113 -4.85 -19.96 2.56
CA ARG A 113 -3.41 -20.05 2.80
C ARG A 113 -2.67 -19.74 1.51
N PHE A 114 -1.65 -18.91 1.61
CA PHE A 114 -0.76 -18.54 0.52
C PHE A 114 0.69 -18.70 0.95
N ASP A 115 1.56 -19.03 0.01
CA ASP A 115 3.00 -19.03 0.20
C ASP A 115 3.57 -17.65 -0.22
N ALA A 116 4.37 -17.05 0.66
CA ALA A 116 5.06 -15.79 0.36
C ALA A 116 6.00 -15.90 -0.85
N ALA A 117 6.49 -17.12 -1.16
CA ALA A 117 7.30 -17.37 -2.32
C ALA A 117 6.56 -17.18 -3.66
N ASP A 118 5.23 -17.25 -3.67
CA ASP A 118 4.42 -17.01 -4.88
C ASP A 118 4.17 -15.52 -5.14
N ILE A 119 4.46 -14.67 -4.16
CA ILE A 119 4.22 -13.23 -4.27
C ILE A 119 5.40 -12.55 -4.94
N ALA A 120 5.12 -11.84 -6.02
CA ALA A 120 6.06 -10.98 -6.74
C ALA A 120 5.64 -9.52 -6.61
N PRO A 121 6.48 -8.55 -7.02
CA PRO A 121 6.03 -7.17 -7.22
C PRO A 121 4.83 -7.13 -8.15
N MET A 122 3.75 -6.47 -7.71
CA MET A 122 2.43 -6.51 -8.35
C MET A 122 2.09 -5.21 -9.06
N ILE A 123 1.29 -5.33 -10.13
CA ILE A 123 0.65 -4.22 -10.84
C ILE A 123 -0.76 -4.62 -11.27
N THR A 124 -1.69 -3.67 -11.35
CA THR A 124 -3.02 -3.96 -11.93
C THR A 124 -3.05 -3.63 -13.42
N TYR A 125 -3.73 -4.48 -14.21
CA TYR A 125 -3.92 -4.31 -15.65
C TYR A 125 -5.32 -3.82 -16.03
N GLY A 126 -6.24 -3.78 -15.08
CA GLY A 126 -7.64 -3.43 -15.32
C GLY A 126 -8.16 -2.33 -14.41
N THR A 127 -9.45 -2.33 -14.18
CA THR A 127 -10.20 -1.24 -13.53
C THR A 127 -10.61 -1.53 -12.08
N ASN A 128 -10.05 -2.55 -11.47
CA ASN A 128 -10.21 -2.82 -10.03
C ASN A 128 -8.98 -3.58 -9.48
N PRO A 129 -8.77 -3.58 -8.15
CA PRO A 129 -7.62 -4.22 -7.52
C PRO A 129 -7.56 -5.75 -7.72
N GLY A 130 -8.69 -6.42 -8.00
CA GLY A 130 -8.73 -7.85 -8.31
C GLY A 130 -8.10 -8.21 -9.66
N MET A 131 -7.89 -7.23 -10.51
CA MET A 131 -7.19 -7.39 -11.79
C MET A 131 -5.68 -7.14 -11.61
N GLY A 132 -5.09 -7.77 -10.59
CA GLY A 132 -3.66 -7.71 -10.29
C GLY A 132 -2.89 -8.87 -10.91
N MET A 133 -1.63 -8.61 -11.28
CA MET A 133 -0.68 -9.61 -11.75
C MET A 133 0.75 -9.22 -11.36
N ALA A 134 1.69 -10.17 -11.44
CA ALA A 134 3.10 -9.83 -11.32
C ALA A 134 3.52 -8.86 -12.44
N VAL A 135 4.41 -7.91 -12.12
CA VAL A 135 4.83 -6.85 -13.07
C VAL A 135 5.40 -7.41 -14.37
N ASP A 136 6.06 -8.56 -14.32
CA ASP A 136 6.70 -9.24 -15.46
C ASP A 136 5.78 -10.25 -16.17
N ALA A 137 4.58 -10.50 -15.64
CA ALA A 137 3.61 -11.41 -16.23
C ALA A 137 2.92 -10.82 -17.47
N GLN A 138 2.19 -11.69 -18.16
CA GLN A 138 1.29 -11.29 -19.24
C GLN A 138 -0.14 -11.15 -18.71
N ILE A 139 -0.88 -10.21 -19.28
CA ILE A 139 -2.32 -10.06 -19.01
C ILE A 139 -3.03 -11.38 -19.33
N PRO A 140 -3.84 -11.93 -18.41
CA PRO A 140 -4.54 -13.19 -18.62
C PRO A 140 -5.37 -13.21 -19.90
N ALA A 141 -5.45 -14.35 -20.57
CA ALA A 141 -6.23 -14.51 -21.80
C ALA A 141 -7.72 -14.29 -21.58
N GLU A 142 -8.21 -14.65 -20.39
CA GLU A 142 -9.60 -14.53 -19.93
C GLU A 142 -9.93 -13.18 -19.29
N ALA A 143 -9.01 -12.20 -19.36
CA ALA A 143 -9.20 -10.89 -18.76
C ALA A 143 -10.46 -10.19 -19.29
N ASP A 144 -11.14 -9.43 -18.43
CA ASP A 144 -12.35 -8.71 -18.78
C ASP A 144 -12.14 -7.76 -19.95
N ARG A 145 -12.86 -8.01 -21.05
CA ARG A 145 -12.69 -7.25 -22.29
C ARG A 145 -13.00 -5.77 -22.13
N LYS A 146 -14.04 -5.42 -21.33
CA LYS A 146 -14.43 -4.03 -21.12
C LYS A 146 -13.35 -3.27 -20.36
N ALA A 147 -12.77 -3.88 -19.32
CA ALA A 147 -11.66 -3.30 -18.58
C ALA A 147 -10.42 -3.10 -19.46
N LEU A 148 -10.09 -4.08 -20.30
CA LEU A 148 -8.96 -3.98 -21.24
C LEU A 148 -9.19 -2.87 -22.28
N GLU A 149 -10.41 -2.76 -22.82
CA GLU A 149 -10.78 -1.70 -23.76
C GLU A 149 -10.60 -0.31 -23.13
N TYR A 150 -11.10 -0.11 -21.90
CA TYR A 150 -10.89 1.13 -21.16
C TYR A 150 -9.40 1.43 -20.94
N MET A 151 -8.64 0.45 -20.50
CA MET A 151 -7.21 0.59 -20.25
C MET A 151 -6.37 0.67 -21.53
N GLY A 152 -6.93 0.30 -22.69
CA GLY A 152 -6.20 0.26 -23.96
C GLY A 152 -5.15 -0.83 -24.01
N PHE A 153 -5.39 -1.96 -23.32
CA PHE A 153 -4.51 -3.13 -23.29
C PHE A 153 -5.15 -4.31 -24.05
N LYS A 154 -4.35 -5.34 -24.30
CA LYS A 154 -4.79 -6.59 -24.94
C LYS A 154 -4.44 -7.78 -24.03
N ALA A 155 -5.27 -8.82 -24.08
CA ALA A 155 -4.94 -10.10 -23.46
C ALA A 155 -3.61 -10.64 -24.02
N GLY A 156 -2.79 -11.26 -23.16
CA GLY A 156 -1.46 -11.75 -23.50
C GLY A 156 -0.38 -10.65 -23.57
N GLU A 157 -0.72 -9.38 -23.43
CA GLU A 157 0.23 -8.28 -23.48
C GLU A 157 1.02 -8.17 -22.17
N LYS A 158 2.29 -7.74 -22.24
CA LYS A 158 3.10 -7.38 -21.07
C LYS A 158 2.97 -5.88 -20.78
N LEU A 159 2.90 -5.53 -19.49
CA LEU A 159 2.93 -4.12 -19.07
C LEU A 159 4.35 -3.57 -18.97
N LEU A 160 5.37 -4.41 -18.81
CA LEU A 160 6.77 -3.97 -18.83
C LEU A 160 7.07 -3.18 -20.12
N GLY A 161 7.68 -2.00 -19.96
CA GLY A 161 7.98 -1.08 -21.06
C GLY A 161 6.81 -0.19 -21.49
N LYS A 162 5.60 -0.37 -20.95
CA LYS A 162 4.48 0.53 -21.23
C LYS A 162 4.78 1.94 -20.75
N PRO A 163 4.49 2.97 -21.56
CA PRO A 163 4.71 4.35 -21.17
C PRO A 163 3.84 4.74 -19.97
N VAL A 164 4.41 5.56 -19.10
CA VAL A 164 3.78 6.12 -17.91
C VAL A 164 3.89 7.64 -17.99
N ASP A 165 2.75 8.33 -17.95
CA ASP A 165 2.70 9.79 -18.00
C ASP A 165 2.68 10.38 -16.57
N TYR A 166 2.05 9.68 -15.63
CA TYR A 166 1.86 10.13 -14.25
C TYR A 166 2.28 9.06 -13.24
N VAL A 167 2.82 9.51 -12.12
CA VAL A 167 3.04 8.66 -10.95
C VAL A 167 2.46 9.34 -9.74
N PHE A 168 1.63 8.64 -9.00
CA PHE A 168 1.08 9.11 -7.73
C PHE A 168 1.58 8.23 -6.58
N VAL A 169 2.28 8.86 -5.64
CA VAL A 169 2.73 8.23 -4.39
C VAL A 169 2.06 8.95 -3.23
N GLY A 170 1.29 8.21 -2.44
CA GLY A 170 0.55 8.82 -1.35
C GLY A 170 -0.70 8.05 -0.97
N SER A 171 -1.70 8.76 -0.48
CA SER A 171 -2.97 8.29 0.08
C SER A 171 -2.83 7.63 1.46
N CYS A 172 -3.98 7.20 2.02
CA CYS A 172 -4.01 6.47 3.29
C CYS A 172 -3.32 5.10 3.25
N THR A 173 -3.10 4.55 2.06
CA THR A 173 -2.39 3.28 1.86
C THR A 173 -0.88 3.41 1.93
N ASN A 174 -0.30 4.33 1.16
CA ASN A 174 1.15 4.46 0.99
C ASN A 174 1.62 5.94 1.02
N GLY A 175 1.16 6.69 2.00
CA GLY A 175 1.60 8.06 2.26
C GLY A 175 2.18 8.23 3.67
N ARG A 176 2.69 7.15 4.29
CA ARG A 176 3.31 7.17 5.61
C ARG A 176 4.79 7.50 5.49
N ILE A 177 5.44 7.78 6.62
CA ILE A 177 6.85 8.18 6.58
C ILE A 177 7.75 7.07 6.03
N GLU A 178 7.47 5.82 6.31
CA GLU A 178 8.20 4.68 5.76
C GLU A 178 8.12 4.63 4.23
N ASP A 179 6.93 4.88 3.67
CA ASP A 179 6.72 4.93 2.23
C ASP A 179 7.56 6.04 1.58
N LEU A 180 7.60 7.22 2.20
CA LEU A 180 8.39 8.35 1.71
C LEU A 180 9.90 8.11 1.81
N ARG A 181 10.36 7.51 2.92
CA ARG A 181 11.76 7.07 3.07
C ARG A 181 12.14 6.07 2.00
N ARG A 182 11.28 5.06 1.78
CA ARG A 182 11.49 4.03 0.75
C ARG A 182 11.56 4.64 -0.64
N PHE A 183 10.62 5.51 -0.98
CA PHE A 183 10.61 6.19 -2.27
C PHE A 183 11.86 7.06 -2.46
N ALA A 184 12.20 7.91 -1.48
CA ALA A 184 13.38 8.76 -1.52
C ALA A 184 14.66 7.95 -1.71
N LYS A 185 14.82 6.84 -0.99
CA LYS A 185 15.98 5.95 -1.11
C LYS A 185 16.11 5.36 -2.52
N LEU A 186 14.99 4.97 -3.15
CA LEU A 186 14.99 4.40 -4.51
C LEU A 186 15.34 5.41 -5.60
N VAL A 187 15.06 6.70 -5.37
CA VAL A 187 15.34 7.76 -6.36
C VAL A 187 16.58 8.59 -6.04
N GLU A 188 17.21 8.36 -4.90
CA GLU A 188 18.43 9.06 -4.48
C GLU A 188 19.54 8.92 -5.53
N GLY A 189 20.20 10.04 -5.88
CA GLY A 189 21.25 10.07 -6.89
C GLY A 189 20.77 9.87 -8.34
N ARG A 190 19.48 9.84 -8.57
CA ARG A 190 18.85 9.65 -9.89
C ARG A 190 18.02 10.87 -10.26
N ARG A 191 17.56 10.91 -11.51
CA ARG A 191 16.63 11.94 -11.97
C ARG A 191 15.37 11.31 -12.56
N LYS A 192 14.26 11.92 -12.22
CA LYS A 192 12.96 11.63 -12.82
C LYS A 192 12.99 11.90 -14.33
N ALA A 193 12.39 11.02 -15.13
CA ALA A 193 12.18 11.26 -16.57
C ALA A 193 11.37 12.55 -16.79
N GLN A 194 11.77 13.37 -17.78
CA GLN A 194 11.18 14.71 -18.00
C GLN A 194 9.68 14.63 -18.33
N GLY A 195 9.27 13.64 -19.10
CA GLY A 195 7.88 13.44 -19.51
C GLY A 195 6.96 12.90 -18.42
N VAL A 196 7.46 12.60 -17.19
CA VAL A 196 6.63 12.10 -16.09
C VAL A 196 6.23 13.23 -15.16
N THR A 197 4.94 13.36 -14.91
CA THR A 197 4.42 14.15 -13.78
C THR A 197 4.30 13.24 -12.56
N ALA A 198 5.01 13.54 -11.48
CA ALA A 198 4.97 12.74 -10.26
C ALA A 198 4.51 13.57 -9.07
N TRP A 199 3.50 13.06 -8.35
CA TRP A 199 2.95 13.67 -7.15
C TRP A 199 3.29 12.82 -5.93
N ILE A 200 4.12 13.36 -5.05
CA ILE A 200 4.51 12.72 -3.78
C ILE A 200 3.74 13.42 -2.66
N VAL A 201 2.75 12.73 -2.11
CA VAL A 201 1.74 13.32 -1.21
C VAL A 201 1.80 12.65 0.16
N PRO A 202 2.28 13.34 1.20
CA PRO A 202 2.25 12.82 2.57
C PRO A 202 0.83 12.54 3.05
N GLY A 203 0.65 11.49 3.85
CA GLY A 203 -0.66 11.12 4.39
C GLY A 203 -1.17 12.05 5.49
N SER A 204 -0.30 12.85 6.11
CA SER A 204 -0.65 13.82 7.16
C SER A 204 0.37 14.95 7.26
N LYS A 205 0.00 16.04 7.97
CA LYS A 205 0.94 17.12 8.29
C LYS A 205 2.11 16.64 9.16
N GLY A 206 1.89 15.65 10.03
CA GLY A 206 2.96 15.06 10.84
C GLY A 206 3.95 14.27 9.99
N VAL A 207 3.46 13.51 9.00
CA VAL A 207 4.33 12.82 8.03
C VAL A 207 5.12 13.84 7.19
N GLU A 208 4.48 14.93 6.74
CA GLU A 208 5.18 16.00 6.04
C GLU A 208 6.29 16.62 6.88
N ALA A 209 5.97 16.96 8.14
CA ALA A 209 6.95 17.53 9.06
C ALA A 209 8.13 16.59 9.31
N ALA A 210 7.86 15.29 9.52
CA ALA A 210 8.91 14.29 9.68
C ALA A 210 9.76 14.14 8.42
N ALA A 211 9.14 14.08 7.24
CA ALA A 211 9.86 13.98 5.98
C ALA A 211 10.81 15.19 5.75
N ARG A 212 10.36 16.39 6.10
CA ARG A 212 11.21 17.60 6.04
C ARG A 212 12.31 17.58 7.09
N ALA A 213 12.02 17.16 8.31
CA ALA A 213 13.02 17.05 9.37
C ALA A 213 14.14 16.04 9.03
N GLU A 214 13.80 14.96 8.33
CA GLU A 214 14.74 13.96 7.83
C GLU A 214 15.43 14.37 6.51
N GLY A 215 15.07 15.52 5.91
CA GLY A 215 15.65 16.01 4.66
C GLY A 215 15.17 15.24 3.41
N LEU A 216 14.10 14.44 3.50
CA LEU A 216 13.58 13.68 2.36
C LEU A 216 13.08 14.60 1.25
N ASP A 217 12.55 15.77 1.59
CA ASP A 217 12.16 16.81 0.62
C ASP A 217 13.34 17.27 -0.24
N LYS A 218 14.55 17.37 0.34
CA LYS A 218 15.77 17.74 -0.39
C LYS A 218 16.23 16.62 -1.33
N VAL A 219 16.19 15.36 -0.88
CA VAL A 219 16.50 14.20 -1.72
C VAL A 219 15.53 14.12 -2.91
N LEU A 220 14.23 14.29 -2.64
CA LEU A 220 13.20 14.31 -3.67
C LEU A 220 13.39 15.45 -4.65
N ALA A 221 13.68 16.67 -4.17
CA ALA A 221 13.91 17.83 -5.02
C ALA A 221 15.14 17.63 -5.91
N ALA A 222 16.24 17.09 -5.39
CA ALA A 222 17.45 16.77 -6.16
C ALA A 222 17.17 15.77 -7.29
N ALA A 223 16.22 14.84 -7.07
CA ALA A 223 15.79 13.88 -8.08
C ALA A 223 14.71 14.43 -9.04
N GLY A 224 14.25 15.68 -8.85
CA GLY A 224 13.26 16.36 -9.70
C GLY A 224 11.81 16.11 -9.27
N PHE A 225 11.59 15.73 -8.01
CA PHE A 225 10.26 15.56 -7.43
C PHE A 225 9.89 16.72 -6.51
N GLU A 226 8.60 16.93 -6.33
CA GLU A 226 8.04 17.88 -5.36
C GLU A 226 7.31 17.11 -4.27
N LEU A 227 7.66 17.36 -3.01
CA LEU A 227 6.87 16.93 -1.87
C LEU A 227 5.68 17.88 -1.73
N ARG A 228 4.49 17.35 -2.00
CA ARG A 228 3.25 18.13 -2.02
C ARG A 228 2.62 18.26 -0.65
N GLN A 229 1.58 19.10 -0.56
CA GLN A 229 0.77 19.25 0.65
C GLN A 229 0.01 17.96 0.96
N PRO A 230 -0.10 17.58 2.26
CA PRO A 230 -0.88 16.43 2.68
C PRO A 230 -2.34 16.50 2.23
N GLY A 231 -2.87 15.40 1.72
CA GLY A 231 -4.26 15.33 1.28
C GLY A 231 -4.55 14.14 0.39
N CYS A 232 -5.76 14.10 -0.17
CA CYS A 232 -6.15 13.04 -1.10
C CYS A 232 -5.58 13.25 -2.51
N SER A 233 -5.38 14.52 -2.94
CA SER A 233 -4.80 14.84 -4.26
C SER A 233 -5.45 13.99 -5.37
N ALA A 234 -4.65 13.47 -6.29
CA ALA A 234 -5.14 12.62 -7.38
C ALA A 234 -5.75 11.27 -6.92
N CYS A 235 -5.59 10.85 -5.67
CA CYS A 235 -6.25 9.61 -5.20
C CYS A 235 -7.77 9.64 -5.42
N LEU A 236 -8.41 10.82 -5.33
CA LEU A 236 -9.84 11.03 -5.52
C LEU A 236 -10.18 11.94 -6.71
N ALA A 237 -9.19 12.66 -7.24
CA ALA A 237 -9.36 13.67 -8.29
C ALA A 237 -10.47 14.73 -7.97
N MET A 238 -10.67 15.04 -6.69
CA MET A 238 -11.67 16.01 -6.23
C MET A 238 -11.15 17.45 -6.24
N ASN A 239 -9.87 17.65 -6.47
CA ASN A 239 -9.22 18.95 -6.60
C ASN A 239 -8.67 19.14 -8.04
N ALA A 240 -7.77 20.10 -8.22
CA ALA A 240 -7.13 20.35 -9.50
C ALA A 240 -6.16 19.23 -9.96
N ASP A 241 -5.74 18.35 -9.02
CA ASP A 241 -4.84 17.24 -9.33
C ASP A 241 -5.61 16.10 -10.02
N LYS A 242 -5.86 16.26 -11.31
CA LYS A 242 -6.55 15.28 -12.16
C LYS A 242 -5.63 14.80 -13.27
N ILE A 243 -5.71 13.51 -13.56
CA ILE A 243 -4.99 12.92 -14.69
C ILE A 243 -5.87 13.06 -15.93
N PRO A 244 -5.35 13.62 -17.03
CA PRO A 244 -6.10 13.78 -18.27
C PRO A 244 -6.53 12.43 -18.87
N ALA A 245 -7.61 12.46 -19.65
CA ALA A 245 -8.12 11.29 -20.36
C ALA A 245 -7.05 10.65 -21.25
N GLY A 246 -7.03 9.33 -21.28
CA GLY A 246 -6.10 8.51 -22.07
C GLY A 246 -4.68 8.42 -21.52
N LYS A 247 -4.32 9.20 -20.47
CA LYS A 247 -3.01 9.16 -19.84
C LYS A 247 -2.88 8.01 -18.86
N TYR A 248 -1.69 7.39 -18.81
CA TYR A 248 -1.37 6.29 -17.92
C TYR A 248 -0.75 6.78 -16.62
N SER A 249 -1.24 6.22 -15.52
CA SER A 249 -0.71 6.48 -14.18
C SER A 249 -0.31 5.18 -13.50
N VAL A 250 0.87 5.15 -12.87
CA VAL A 250 1.19 4.19 -11.82
C VAL A 250 0.92 4.84 -10.48
N SER A 251 0.14 4.17 -9.63
CA SER A 251 -0.39 4.78 -8.42
C SER A 251 -0.31 3.86 -7.21
N THR A 252 0.11 4.39 -6.09
CA THR A 252 0.05 3.69 -4.80
C THR A 252 -1.29 3.86 -4.08
N SER A 253 -2.28 4.49 -4.69
CA SER A 253 -3.64 4.58 -4.16
C SER A 253 -4.29 3.20 -4.01
N ASN A 254 -5.45 3.15 -3.36
CA ASN A 254 -6.14 1.90 -3.07
C ASN A 254 -7.10 1.45 -4.17
N ARG A 255 -7.57 2.36 -5.02
CA ARG A 255 -8.60 2.09 -6.06
C ARG A 255 -8.23 2.67 -7.40
N ASN A 256 -8.66 2.00 -8.46
CA ASN A 256 -8.41 2.39 -9.86
C ASN A 256 -9.62 2.18 -10.77
N PHE A 257 -10.85 2.28 -10.26
CA PHE A 257 -12.02 2.21 -11.11
C PHE A 257 -12.02 3.35 -12.13
N GLU A 258 -12.77 3.18 -13.22
CA GLU A 258 -12.87 4.14 -14.32
C GLU A 258 -13.12 5.58 -13.82
N GLY A 259 -12.26 6.50 -14.19
CA GLY A 259 -12.35 7.90 -13.81
C GLY A 259 -11.85 8.26 -12.37
N ARG A 260 -11.34 7.29 -11.60
CA ARG A 260 -10.92 7.51 -10.19
C ARG A 260 -9.92 8.65 -10.04
N GLN A 261 -8.93 8.74 -10.91
CA GLN A 261 -7.90 9.78 -10.88
C GLN A 261 -8.14 10.90 -11.90
N GLY A 262 -9.30 10.90 -12.54
CA GLY A 262 -9.75 11.86 -13.54
C GLY A 262 -10.56 11.16 -14.62
N PRO A 263 -11.52 11.85 -15.27
CA PRO A 263 -12.32 11.26 -16.35
C PRO A 263 -11.43 10.70 -17.46
N GLY A 264 -11.58 9.40 -17.77
CA GLY A 264 -10.79 8.72 -18.80
C GLY A 264 -9.32 8.45 -18.43
N ALA A 265 -8.90 8.71 -17.20
CA ALA A 265 -7.56 8.36 -16.72
C ALA A 265 -7.39 6.84 -16.57
N ARG A 266 -6.23 6.32 -16.96
CA ARG A 266 -5.89 4.89 -16.96
C ARG A 266 -4.91 4.60 -15.82
N THR A 267 -5.41 4.07 -14.71
CA THR A 267 -4.64 3.91 -13.48
C THR A 267 -4.26 2.46 -13.23
N MET A 268 -2.97 2.22 -13.09
CA MET A 268 -2.38 0.95 -12.66
C MET A 268 -1.98 1.08 -11.18
N LEU A 269 -2.52 0.25 -10.30
CA LEU A 269 -2.11 0.19 -8.90
C LEU A 269 -0.82 -0.61 -8.77
N ALA A 270 0.09 -0.10 -7.94
CA ALA A 270 1.35 -0.79 -7.62
C ALA A 270 1.91 -0.34 -6.26
N GLY A 271 2.94 -1.04 -5.76
CA GLY A 271 3.70 -0.65 -4.58
C GLY A 271 4.65 0.51 -4.84
N ILE A 272 5.30 0.99 -3.77
CA ILE A 272 6.25 2.12 -3.82
C ILE A 272 7.42 1.84 -4.75
N ALA A 273 7.95 0.62 -4.72
CA ALA A 273 9.11 0.25 -5.51
C ALA A 273 8.82 0.30 -7.02
N VAL A 274 7.68 -0.24 -7.46
CA VAL A 274 7.25 -0.19 -8.86
C VAL A 274 6.93 1.25 -9.28
N ALA A 275 6.29 2.04 -8.41
CA ALA A 275 6.00 3.45 -8.67
C ALA A 275 7.30 4.27 -8.83
N ALA A 276 8.29 4.07 -7.96
CA ALA A 276 9.59 4.73 -8.08
C ALA A 276 10.30 4.34 -9.39
N ALA A 277 10.35 3.04 -9.70
CA ALA A 277 10.95 2.56 -10.93
C ALA A 277 10.30 3.15 -12.19
N ALA A 278 8.96 3.31 -12.17
CA ALA A 278 8.21 3.91 -13.27
C ALA A 278 8.55 5.39 -13.51
N THR A 279 9.00 6.13 -12.48
CA THR A 279 9.41 7.53 -12.63
C THR A 279 10.78 7.69 -13.29
N LEU A 280 11.67 6.71 -13.12
CA LEU A 280 13.06 6.82 -13.54
C LEU A 280 13.26 6.59 -15.05
N GLY A 281 12.28 6.00 -15.71
CA GLY A 281 12.13 5.91 -17.14
C GLY A 281 13.33 5.42 -17.97
N ASP A 282 13.16 5.51 -19.28
CA ASP A 282 14.22 5.38 -20.30
C ASP A 282 14.25 6.69 -21.09
N GLY A 283 15.33 7.47 -20.91
CA GLY A 283 15.39 8.82 -21.47
C GLY A 283 14.30 9.72 -20.91
N ASP A 284 13.49 10.34 -21.78
CA ASP A 284 12.48 11.33 -21.39
C ASP A 284 11.14 10.71 -20.95
N ARG A 285 10.95 9.39 -21.06
CA ARG A 285 9.68 8.74 -20.79
C ARG A 285 9.72 7.85 -19.55
N GLY A 286 8.71 7.97 -18.69
CA GLY A 286 8.43 6.95 -17.68
C GLY A 286 7.91 5.67 -18.33
N VAL A 287 8.30 4.53 -17.80
CA VAL A 287 7.82 3.22 -18.26
C VAL A 287 7.63 2.27 -17.09
N VAL A 288 6.66 1.38 -17.20
CA VAL A 288 6.51 0.28 -16.22
C VAL A 288 7.78 -0.56 -16.20
N ARG A 289 8.38 -0.70 -15.02
CA ARG A 289 9.61 -1.46 -14.81
C ARG A 289 9.52 -2.36 -13.59
N GLN A 290 10.25 -3.47 -13.65
CA GLN A 290 10.57 -4.23 -12.45
C GLN A 290 11.70 -3.55 -11.69
N VAL A 291 11.62 -3.57 -10.37
CA VAL A 291 12.72 -3.14 -9.50
C VAL A 291 13.83 -4.16 -9.62
N ARG A 292 15.06 -3.74 -9.94
CA ARG A 292 16.22 -4.65 -9.99
C ARG A 292 16.60 -5.07 -8.58
N ASP A 293 17.16 -6.27 -8.44
CA ASP A 293 17.55 -6.83 -7.14
C ASP A 293 18.56 -5.95 -6.37
N ASP A 294 19.45 -5.25 -7.08
CA ASP A 294 20.37 -4.26 -6.51
C ASP A 294 19.62 -3.05 -5.89
N GLN A 295 18.45 -2.71 -6.41
CA GLN A 295 17.57 -1.66 -5.91
C GLN A 295 16.65 -2.16 -4.78
N ALA A 296 16.26 -3.42 -4.81
CA ALA A 296 15.48 -4.08 -3.78
C ALA A 296 16.30 -4.27 -2.48
N ALA A 297 17.59 -4.62 -2.62
CA ALA A 297 18.51 -4.80 -1.49
C ALA A 297 18.83 -3.50 -0.72
N LEU A 298 18.67 -2.33 -1.34
CA LEU A 298 18.84 -1.01 -0.68
C LEU A 298 17.73 -0.66 0.33
N GLY A 299 16.77 -1.53 0.55
CA GLY A 299 15.57 -1.23 1.31
C GLY A 299 15.31 -2.04 2.56
N VAL A 300 16.28 -2.77 3.08
CA VAL A 300 16.18 -3.27 4.45
C VAL A 300 16.45 -2.07 5.38
N LEU A 301 15.37 -1.41 5.79
CA LEU A 301 15.44 -0.32 6.75
C LEU A 301 15.71 -0.91 8.12
N ASP A 302 16.74 -0.39 8.76
CA ASP A 302 17.02 -0.60 10.17
C ASP A 302 15.85 -0.05 11.01
N HIS A 303 15.13 -0.93 11.69
CA HIS A 303 13.93 -0.60 12.48
C HIS A 303 14.22 0.19 13.76
N GLY A 304 15.47 0.67 13.96
CA GLY A 304 15.94 1.29 15.20
C GLY A 304 15.56 2.74 15.45
N ALA A 305 15.05 3.49 14.47
CA ALA A 305 14.95 4.96 14.54
C ALA A 305 13.52 5.53 14.65
N GLN A 306 12.54 4.77 15.10
CA GLN A 306 11.12 5.17 15.05
C GLN A 306 10.61 5.79 16.34
N ARG A 307 11.16 6.95 16.76
CA ARG A 307 10.57 7.76 17.85
C ARG A 307 10.07 9.09 17.31
N HIS A 308 8.80 9.37 17.51
CA HIS A 308 8.00 10.56 17.22
C HIS A 308 7.27 10.58 15.87
N LEU A 309 6.03 10.13 15.88
CA LEU A 309 5.03 10.47 14.86
C LEU A 309 3.59 10.43 15.37
N ASP A 310 2.88 11.33 14.87
CA ASP A 310 1.62 12.02 15.02
C ASP A 310 0.41 11.22 15.54
N ASP A 311 -0.14 11.71 16.63
CA ASP A 311 -1.33 11.27 17.37
C ASP A 311 -2.66 11.33 16.58
N LYS A 312 -2.69 12.13 15.50
CA LYS A 312 -3.92 12.31 14.71
C LYS A 312 -4.27 11.11 13.82
N VAL A 313 -3.25 10.36 13.38
CA VAL A 313 -3.45 9.15 12.57
C VAL A 313 -4.08 8.05 13.42
N LEU A 314 -3.73 7.95 14.70
CA LEU A 314 -4.36 7.02 15.65
C LEU A 314 -5.85 7.30 15.87
N ARG A 315 -6.30 8.56 15.77
CA ARG A 315 -7.73 8.90 15.89
C ARG A 315 -8.56 8.32 14.76
N VAL A 316 -8.08 8.30 13.53
CA VAL A 316 -8.83 7.78 12.39
C VAL A 316 -8.98 6.27 12.49
N PHE A 317 -7.95 5.56 12.93
CA PHE A 317 -8.00 4.10 13.08
C PHE A 317 -8.74 3.65 14.35
N ALA A 318 -8.56 4.34 15.48
CA ALA A 318 -9.32 4.06 16.70
C ALA A 318 -10.81 4.36 16.53
N VAL A 319 -11.18 5.40 15.80
CA VAL A 319 -12.59 5.71 15.48
C VAL A 319 -13.15 4.68 14.51
N ALA A 320 -12.41 4.20 13.52
CA ALA A 320 -12.87 3.13 12.63
C ALA A 320 -13.11 1.81 13.40
N GLN A 321 -12.22 1.44 14.32
CA GLN A 321 -12.38 0.25 15.17
C GLN A 321 -13.48 0.43 16.22
N ALA A 322 -13.59 1.61 16.86
CA ALA A 322 -14.63 1.89 17.86
C ALA A 322 -16.02 2.03 17.24
N CYS A 323 -16.17 2.62 16.07
CA CYS A 323 -17.43 2.66 15.35
C CYS A 323 -17.92 1.26 14.94
N THR A 324 -16.99 0.34 14.65
CA THR A 324 -17.35 -1.04 14.29
C THR A 324 -17.76 -1.85 15.52
N ALA A 325 -17.08 -1.67 16.66
CA ALA A 325 -17.45 -2.32 17.93
C ALA A 325 -18.80 -1.83 18.49
N LEU A 326 -19.13 -0.55 18.33
CA LEU A 326 -20.41 0.02 18.78
C LEU A 326 -21.59 -0.37 17.88
N ALA A 327 -21.38 -0.68 16.61
CA ALA A 327 -22.42 -1.18 15.72
C ALA A 327 -22.84 -2.62 16.05
N THR A 328 -21.91 -3.43 16.57
CA THR A 328 -22.19 -4.83 16.99
C THR A 328 -22.92 -4.94 18.34
N LEU A 329 -22.79 -3.91 19.20
CA LEU A 329 -23.45 -3.90 20.52
C LEU A 329 -24.89 -3.33 20.52
N ARG A 330 -25.39 -2.81 19.41
CA ARG A 330 -26.79 -2.31 19.27
C ARG A 330 -27.72 -3.23 18.47
N GLY A 331 -27.31 -4.45 18.20
CA GLY A 331 -28.06 -5.46 17.44
C GLY A 331 -28.57 -6.64 18.29
N HIS A 332 -28.87 -6.39 19.59
CA HIS A 332 -29.68 -7.31 20.42
C HIS A 332 -30.73 -6.54 21.17
#